data_78e6c7dcf693f55668fdbf2a155f85e1
#
_entry.id   78e6c7dcf693f55668fdbf2a155f85e1
#
_cell.length_a   1.000
_cell.length_b   1.000
_cell.length_c   1.000
_cell.angle_alpha   90.00
_cell.angle_beta   90.00
_cell.angle_gamma   90.00
#
_symmetry.space_group_name_H-M   'P 1'
#
loop_
_entity.id
_entity.type
_entity.pdbx_description
1 polymer ?
#
loop_
_entity_poly.entity_id
_entity_poly.type
_entity_poly.pdbx_seq_one_letter_code
_entity_poly.pdbx_strand_id
1 'polypeptide(L)'
;MMGGEAMTQKNVDVLGLVTARFERSVAVPEAFFAEQAGRIAEACWAMARRFHQGGRLLAFGNGAWATDAQHVSVEFVHPVIVGKRALPALALTNDSAILSGLRVGSAGGVPFAHQLAVLARPQDIAMGLSPDGCCTNVVEALAEAQRLGLLTVGLAGGDGGPMARAGLDFCFVVETDDPLVIQETHETLYHVLWELVHVFFEHERLLR
;
A
#
# COMPACT_ATOMS: atom_id res chain seq x y z
N MET A 1 -34.57 -54.36 -0.78
CA MET A 1 -34.77 -53.12 -1.58
C MET A 1 -34.28 -51.95 -0.73
N MET A 2 -33.10 -51.53 -0.99
CA MET A 2 -32.52 -50.33 -0.36
C MET A 2 -32.39 -49.26 -1.44
N GLY A 3 -33.23 -48.24 -1.35
CA GLY A 3 -33.21 -47.13 -2.28
C GLY A 3 -31.97 -46.28 -2.06
N GLY A 4 -31.13 -46.24 -3.09
CA GLY A 4 -30.02 -45.30 -3.13
C GLY A 4 -30.56 -43.89 -3.36
N GLU A 5 -30.51 -43.05 -2.35
CA GLU A 5 -30.64 -41.59 -2.54
C GLU A 5 -29.45 -41.11 -3.36
N ALA A 6 -29.73 -40.80 -4.61
CA ALA A 6 -28.78 -40.11 -5.47
C ALA A 6 -28.52 -38.72 -4.85
N MET A 7 -27.34 -38.52 -4.23
CA MET A 7 -26.82 -37.20 -3.91
C MET A 7 -26.72 -36.40 -5.21
N THR A 8 -27.66 -35.49 -5.42
CA THR A 8 -27.62 -34.51 -6.50
C THR A 8 -26.43 -33.59 -6.23
N GLN A 9 -25.32 -33.89 -6.86
CA GLN A 9 -24.15 -33.01 -6.90
C GLN A 9 -24.59 -31.72 -7.61
N LYS A 10 -24.77 -30.62 -6.83
CA LYS A 10 -24.99 -29.32 -7.43
C LYS A 10 -23.77 -29.01 -8.30
N ASN A 11 -23.95 -29.00 -9.61
CA ASN A 11 -22.92 -28.55 -10.54
C ASN A 11 -22.60 -27.09 -10.20
N VAL A 12 -21.41 -26.84 -9.66
CA VAL A 12 -20.90 -25.50 -9.47
C VAL A 12 -20.48 -24.96 -10.84
N ASP A 13 -21.05 -23.86 -11.27
CA ASP A 13 -20.64 -23.17 -12.50
C ASP A 13 -19.29 -22.45 -12.26
N VAL A 14 -18.21 -23.22 -12.37
CA VAL A 14 -16.85 -22.72 -12.16
C VAL A 14 -16.46 -21.66 -13.20
N LEU A 15 -16.93 -21.80 -14.44
CA LEU A 15 -16.65 -20.83 -15.51
C LEU A 15 -17.30 -19.48 -15.22
N GLY A 16 -18.57 -19.49 -14.80
CA GLY A 16 -19.27 -18.28 -14.35
C GLY A 16 -18.59 -17.61 -13.15
N LEU A 17 -18.09 -18.41 -12.19
CA LEU A 17 -17.34 -17.88 -11.04
C LEU A 17 -16.03 -17.20 -11.46
N VAL A 18 -15.26 -17.79 -12.39
CA VAL A 18 -14.02 -17.18 -12.91
C VAL A 18 -14.34 -15.86 -13.61
N THR A 19 -15.35 -15.84 -14.48
CA THR A 19 -15.75 -14.62 -15.19
C THR A 19 -16.17 -13.53 -14.22
N ALA A 20 -17.08 -13.83 -13.29
CA ALA A 20 -17.56 -12.86 -12.30
C ALA A 20 -16.44 -12.36 -11.38
N ARG A 21 -15.46 -13.20 -11.04
CA ARG A 21 -14.29 -12.77 -10.25
C ARG A 21 -13.42 -11.79 -11.04
N PHE A 22 -13.16 -12.08 -12.31
CA PHE A 22 -12.36 -11.21 -13.18
C PHE A 22 -13.07 -9.87 -13.45
N GLU A 23 -14.38 -9.89 -13.67
CA GLU A 23 -15.18 -8.65 -13.86
C GLU A 23 -15.03 -7.69 -12.67
N ARG A 24 -15.02 -8.19 -11.43
CA ARG A 24 -14.78 -7.35 -10.23
C ARG A 24 -13.36 -6.79 -10.20
N SER A 25 -12.36 -7.58 -10.60
CA SER A 25 -10.97 -7.13 -10.68
C SER A 25 -10.73 -6.05 -11.74
N VAL A 26 -11.68 -5.85 -12.65
CA VAL A 26 -11.63 -4.79 -13.66
C VAL A 26 -12.46 -3.59 -13.24
N ALA A 27 -13.72 -3.81 -12.86
CA ALA A 27 -14.67 -2.73 -12.62
C ALA A 27 -14.30 -1.83 -11.41
N VAL A 28 -13.82 -2.43 -10.32
CA VAL A 28 -13.44 -1.67 -9.12
C VAL A 28 -12.20 -0.80 -9.35
N PRO A 29 -11.08 -1.31 -9.88
CA PRO A 29 -9.95 -0.47 -10.21
C PRO A 29 -10.29 0.61 -11.24
N GLU A 30 -11.07 0.30 -12.29
CA GLU A 30 -11.48 1.28 -13.30
C GLU A 30 -12.17 2.50 -12.66
N ALA A 31 -13.16 2.25 -11.78
CA ALA A 31 -13.87 3.32 -11.07
C ALA A 31 -12.92 4.10 -10.14
N PHE A 32 -12.09 3.40 -9.36
CA PHE A 32 -11.13 4.00 -8.45
C PHE A 32 -10.14 4.92 -9.17
N PHE A 33 -9.50 4.46 -10.24
CA PHE A 33 -8.53 5.27 -10.97
C PHE A 33 -9.18 6.45 -11.72
N ALA A 34 -10.41 6.28 -12.22
CA ALA A 34 -11.15 7.38 -12.83
C ALA A 34 -11.44 8.52 -11.84
N GLU A 35 -11.80 8.17 -10.60
CA GLU A 35 -12.10 9.14 -9.55
C GLU A 35 -10.84 9.76 -8.95
N GLN A 36 -9.81 8.96 -8.68
CA GLN A 36 -8.63 9.38 -7.92
C GLN A 36 -7.49 9.94 -8.78
N ALA A 37 -7.62 9.97 -10.11
CA ALA A 37 -6.54 10.35 -11.04
C ALA A 37 -5.82 11.65 -10.66
N GLY A 38 -6.57 12.70 -10.31
CA GLY A 38 -6.01 13.99 -9.90
C GLY A 38 -5.17 13.89 -8.62
N ARG A 39 -5.71 13.24 -7.59
CA ARG A 39 -4.99 13.04 -6.32
C ARG A 39 -3.77 12.13 -6.47
N ILE A 40 -3.85 11.13 -7.34
CA ILE A 40 -2.70 10.26 -7.65
C ILE A 40 -1.58 11.08 -8.29
N ALA A 41 -1.89 11.95 -9.24
CA ALA A 41 -0.90 12.83 -9.86
C ALA A 41 -0.23 13.78 -8.84
N GLU A 42 -1.01 14.36 -7.92
CA GLU A 42 -0.48 15.18 -6.81
C GLU A 42 0.44 14.37 -5.88
N ALA A 43 0.05 13.15 -5.52
CA ALA A 43 0.86 12.26 -4.69
C ALA A 43 2.19 11.91 -5.38
N CYS A 44 2.15 11.58 -6.69
CA CYS A 44 3.35 11.28 -7.46
C CYS A 44 4.33 12.46 -7.48
N TRP A 45 3.82 13.67 -7.69
CA TRP A 45 4.64 14.88 -7.65
C TRP A 45 5.24 15.12 -6.26
N ALA A 46 4.45 14.98 -5.19
CA ALA A 46 4.93 15.13 -3.82
C ALA A 46 6.01 14.08 -3.49
N MET A 47 5.79 12.82 -3.86
CA MET A 47 6.79 11.74 -3.69
C MET A 47 8.07 12.02 -4.47
N ALA A 48 7.95 12.42 -5.75
CA ALA A 48 9.11 12.75 -6.58
C ALA A 48 9.95 13.89 -5.98
N ARG A 49 9.30 14.92 -5.42
CA ARG A 49 10.00 16.00 -4.70
C ARG A 49 10.74 15.50 -3.47
N ARG A 50 10.14 14.60 -2.67
CA ARG A 50 10.81 14.01 -1.50
C ARG A 50 12.04 13.21 -1.92
N PHE A 51 11.93 12.37 -2.94
CA PHE A 51 13.09 11.65 -3.50
C PHE A 51 14.15 12.60 -4.05
N HIS A 52 13.75 13.66 -4.76
CA HIS A 52 14.68 14.68 -5.27
C HIS A 52 15.45 15.40 -4.15
N GLN A 53 14.84 15.56 -2.99
CA GLN A 53 15.45 16.12 -1.77
C GLN A 53 16.30 15.10 -0.99
N GLY A 54 16.49 13.88 -1.52
CA GLY A 54 17.26 12.81 -0.88
C GLY A 54 16.47 11.98 0.14
N GLY A 55 15.15 12.08 0.14
CA GLY A 55 14.25 11.26 0.96
C GLY A 55 14.17 9.82 0.43
N ARG A 56 13.63 8.93 1.27
CA ARG A 56 13.44 7.50 1.03
C ARG A 56 11.97 7.15 1.20
N LEU A 57 11.52 6.08 0.53
CA LEU A 57 10.24 5.44 0.82
C LEU A 57 10.41 4.44 1.98
N LEU A 58 9.60 4.56 3.02
CA LEU A 58 9.50 3.64 4.14
C LEU A 58 8.09 3.03 4.11
N ALA A 59 7.99 1.77 3.64
CA ALA A 59 6.71 1.09 3.45
C ALA A 59 6.45 0.06 4.56
N PHE A 60 5.21 -0.08 5.01
CA PHE A 60 4.83 -1.01 6.06
C PHE A 60 3.36 -1.42 5.98
N GLY A 61 3.07 -2.63 6.41
CA GLY A 61 1.76 -3.25 6.45
C GLY A 61 1.80 -4.59 7.16
N ASN A 62 0.67 -5.27 7.31
CA ASN A 62 0.57 -6.56 8.00
C ASN A 62 0.11 -7.67 7.05
N GLY A 63 0.54 -8.92 7.28
CA GLY A 63 0.08 -10.09 6.51
C GLY A 63 0.35 -9.92 5.01
N ALA A 64 -0.67 -10.04 4.15
CA ALA A 64 -0.55 -9.84 2.72
C ALA A 64 -0.05 -8.43 2.38
N TRP A 65 -0.49 -7.39 3.08
CA TRP A 65 -0.01 -6.02 2.91
C TRP A 65 1.44 -5.80 3.36
N ALA A 66 2.02 -6.73 4.14
CA ALA A 66 3.46 -6.74 4.39
C ALA A 66 4.24 -7.17 3.14
N THR A 67 3.70 -8.10 2.34
CA THR A 67 4.30 -8.46 1.05
C THR A 67 4.20 -7.34 0.03
N ASP A 68 3.11 -6.56 0.04
CA ASP A 68 2.97 -5.37 -0.80
C ASP A 68 3.97 -4.27 -0.40
N ALA A 69 4.20 -4.07 0.90
CA ALA A 69 5.25 -3.16 1.39
C ALA A 69 6.66 -3.58 0.92
N GLN A 70 6.94 -4.87 0.85
CA GLN A 70 8.19 -5.40 0.28
C GLN A 70 8.22 -5.21 -1.24
N HIS A 71 7.11 -5.48 -1.93
CA HIS A 71 7.00 -5.35 -3.38
C HIS A 71 7.22 -3.90 -3.81
N VAL A 72 6.49 -2.94 -3.27
CA VAL A 72 6.69 -1.52 -3.62
C VAL A 72 8.11 -1.05 -3.32
N SER A 73 8.73 -1.56 -2.26
CA SER A 73 10.12 -1.21 -1.93
C SER A 73 11.11 -1.74 -2.96
N VAL A 74 10.96 -2.98 -3.43
CA VAL A 74 11.84 -3.53 -4.46
C VAL A 74 11.67 -2.85 -5.81
N GLU A 75 10.45 -2.44 -6.18
CA GLU A 75 10.18 -1.69 -7.40
C GLU A 75 10.99 -0.38 -7.47
N PHE A 76 11.06 0.37 -6.37
CA PHE A 76 11.85 1.60 -6.31
C PHE A 76 13.37 1.34 -6.26
N VAL A 77 13.83 0.33 -5.52
CA VAL A 77 15.27 0.02 -5.36
C VAL A 77 15.85 -0.66 -6.60
N HIS A 78 15.07 -1.52 -7.25
CA HIS A 78 15.48 -2.32 -8.40
C HIS A 78 14.45 -2.22 -9.54
N PRO A 79 14.43 -1.09 -10.27
CA PRO A 79 13.50 -0.88 -11.36
C PRO A 79 13.51 -2.01 -12.38
N VAL A 80 12.34 -2.55 -12.71
CA VAL A 80 12.20 -3.62 -13.73
C VAL A 80 12.33 -3.08 -15.16
N ILE A 81 12.21 -1.76 -15.36
CA ILE A 81 12.37 -1.10 -16.66
C ILE A 81 13.80 -0.59 -16.79
N VAL A 82 14.52 -1.09 -17.80
CA VAL A 82 15.89 -0.70 -18.10
C VAL A 82 16.00 0.82 -18.32
N GLY A 83 16.99 1.45 -17.67
CA GLY A 83 17.24 2.88 -17.79
C GLY A 83 16.50 3.76 -16.77
N LYS A 84 15.57 3.22 -15.98
CA LYS A 84 14.98 3.96 -14.87
C LYS A 84 15.92 4.04 -13.69
N ARG A 85 15.91 5.19 -13.00
CA ARG A 85 16.78 5.45 -11.84
C ARG A 85 16.31 4.65 -10.62
N ALA A 86 17.22 3.94 -9.95
CA ALA A 86 16.95 3.37 -8.64
C ALA A 86 16.72 4.47 -7.60
N LEU A 87 15.64 4.36 -6.83
CA LEU A 87 15.28 5.30 -5.77
C LEU A 87 15.30 4.56 -4.41
N PRO A 88 15.75 5.22 -3.34
CA PRO A 88 15.92 4.54 -2.05
C PRO A 88 14.58 4.21 -1.41
N ALA A 89 14.35 2.93 -1.13
CA ALA A 89 13.17 2.44 -0.45
C ALA A 89 13.51 1.31 0.53
N LEU A 90 12.69 1.16 1.56
CA LEU A 90 12.84 0.14 2.59
C LEU A 90 11.47 -0.33 3.08
N ALA A 91 11.25 -1.64 3.10
CA ALA A 91 10.11 -2.23 3.80
C ALA A 91 10.47 -2.46 5.28
N LEU A 92 9.72 -1.82 6.19
CA LEU A 92 9.89 -1.99 7.64
C LEU A 92 9.39 -3.36 8.14
N THR A 93 8.94 -4.19 7.22
CA THR A 93 8.47 -5.57 7.46
C THR A 93 9.56 -6.63 7.34
N ASN A 94 10.77 -6.25 6.93
CA ASN A 94 11.85 -7.21 6.61
C ASN A 94 12.59 -7.73 7.84
N ASP A 95 12.63 -6.97 8.94
CA ASP A 95 13.35 -7.37 10.15
C ASP A 95 12.41 -8.08 11.13
N SER A 96 12.37 -9.42 11.03
CA SER A 96 11.56 -10.26 11.92
C SER A 96 11.99 -10.19 13.39
N ALA A 97 13.26 -9.89 13.67
CA ALA A 97 13.77 -9.74 15.03
C ALA A 97 13.21 -8.47 15.68
N ILE A 98 13.22 -7.35 14.97
CA ILE A 98 12.59 -6.11 15.44
C ILE A 98 11.08 -6.30 15.63
N LEU A 99 10.38 -6.89 14.64
CA LEU A 99 8.94 -7.09 14.69
C LEU A 99 8.51 -7.98 15.85
N SER A 100 9.25 -9.07 16.14
CA SER A 100 8.95 -9.99 17.24
C SER A 100 9.41 -9.45 18.59
N GLY A 101 10.59 -8.83 18.65
CA GLY A 101 11.19 -8.33 19.89
C GLY A 101 10.39 -7.19 20.53
N LEU A 102 9.90 -6.25 19.75
CA LEU A 102 9.10 -5.13 20.23
C LEU A 102 7.71 -5.55 20.73
N ARG A 103 7.19 -6.72 20.30
CA ARG A 103 5.91 -7.25 20.81
C ARG A 103 6.03 -7.88 22.20
N VAL A 104 7.22 -8.33 22.61
CA VAL A 104 7.44 -9.08 23.86
C VAL A 104 7.85 -8.17 25.02
N GLY A 105 8.49 -7.03 24.75
CA GLY A 105 9.21 -6.25 25.77
C GLY A 105 8.44 -5.11 26.44
N SER A 106 7.29 -4.70 25.94
CA SER A 106 6.50 -3.61 26.55
C SER A 106 5.04 -3.70 26.14
N ALA A 107 4.16 -3.28 27.03
CA ALA A 107 2.72 -3.27 26.81
C ALA A 107 2.38 -2.51 25.50
N GLY A 108 2.19 -3.27 24.40
CA GLY A 108 1.72 -2.74 23.13
C GLY A 108 2.76 -2.06 22.25
N GLY A 109 4.01 -2.53 22.21
CA GLY A 109 5.03 -1.96 21.31
C GLY A 109 4.54 -1.89 19.85
N VAL A 110 4.67 -0.71 19.24
CA VAL A 110 4.25 -0.43 17.85
C VAL A 110 5.48 -0.51 16.95
N PRO A 111 5.79 -1.68 16.37
CA PRO A 111 7.10 -1.91 15.74
C PRO A 111 7.38 -0.98 14.57
N PHE A 112 6.37 -0.57 13.80
CA PHE A 112 6.57 0.35 12.68
C PHE A 112 6.83 1.79 13.16
N ALA A 113 6.04 2.30 14.12
CA ALA A 113 6.26 3.62 14.69
C ALA A 113 7.63 3.73 15.37
N HIS A 114 8.07 2.68 16.08
CA HIS A 114 9.41 2.65 16.69
C HIS A 114 10.53 2.71 15.64
N GLN A 115 10.42 1.93 14.55
CA GLN A 115 11.40 1.98 13.48
C GLN A 115 11.44 3.37 12.81
N LEU A 116 10.28 4.00 12.56
CA LEU A 116 10.20 5.36 12.04
C LEU A 116 10.89 6.35 12.97
N ALA A 117 10.61 6.30 14.28
CA ALA A 117 11.23 7.21 15.25
C ALA A 117 12.77 7.15 15.27
N VAL A 118 13.35 5.99 14.94
CA VAL A 118 14.81 5.79 14.93
C VAL A 118 15.43 6.06 13.55
N LEU A 119 14.75 5.68 12.47
CA LEU A 119 15.33 5.62 11.13
C LEU A 119 14.92 6.79 10.24
N ALA A 120 13.73 7.36 10.46
CA ALA A 120 13.15 8.30 9.51
C ALA A 120 13.75 9.71 9.61
N ARG A 121 13.68 10.41 8.50
CA ARG A 121 14.06 11.81 8.36
C ARG A 121 12.88 12.61 7.80
N PRO A 122 12.78 13.92 8.06
CA PRO A 122 11.65 14.73 7.62
C PRO A 122 11.38 14.69 6.10
N GLN A 123 12.40 14.47 5.28
CA GLN A 123 12.28 14.38 3.83
C GLN A 123 11.80 13.00 3.34
N ASP A 124 11.72 11.97 4.20
CA ASP A 124 11.28 10.64 3.83
C ASP A 124 9.76 10.59 3.56
N ILE A 125 9.33 9.50 2.96
CA ILE A 125 7.94 9.17 2.65
C ILE A 125 7.56 7.95 3.50
N ALA A 126 6.46 8.01 4.23
CA ALA A 126 5.87 6.86 4.92
C ALA A 126 4.66 6.36 4.15
N MET A 127 4.67 5.09 3.75
CA MET A 127 3.55 4.44 3.07
C MET A 127 3.03 3.30 3.94
N GLY A 128 1.81 3.47 4.47
CA GLY A 128 1.12 2.48 5.28
C GLY A 128 0.03 1.76 4.49
N LEU A 129 0.03 0.43 4.52
CA LEU A 129 -0.93 -0.41 3.81
C LEU A 129 -1.78 -1.21 4.81
N SER A 130 -3.10 -1.17 4.62
CA SER A 130 -4.08 -1.86 5.47
C SER A 130 -5.26 -2.35 4.63
N PRO A 131 -5.85 -3.55 4.92
CA PRO A 131 -7.01 -4.04 4.18
C PRO A 131 -8.23 -3.11 4.27
N ASP A 132 -8.43 -2.48 5.42
CA ASP A 132 -9.63 -1.73 5.79
C ASP A 132 -9.34 -0.40 6.51
N GLY A 133 -8.06 -0.03 6.60
CA GLY A 133 -7.63 1.16 7.35
C GLY A 133 -7.71 1.04 8.87
N CYS A 134 -7.97 -0.18 9.42
CA CYS A 134 -8.17 -0.40 10.86
C CYS A 134 -6.93 -0.99 11.58
N CYS A 135 -5.86 -1.30 10.85
CA CYS A 135 -4.64 -1.85 11.47
C CYS A 135 -4.00 -0.82 12.41
N THR A 136 -4.21 -0.93 13.71
CA THR A 136 -3.78 0.05 14.73
C THR A 136 -2.29 0.39 14.63
N ASN A 137 -1.40 -0.62 14.48
CA ASN A 137 0.04 -0.39 14.37
C ASN A 137 0.45 0.35 13.09
N VAL A 138 -0.34 0.24 12.01
CA VAL A 138 -0.14 0.99 10.76
C VAL A 138 -0.59 2.44 10.93
N VAL A 139 -1.78 2.66 11.52
CA VAL A 139 -2.33 3.99 11.78
C VAL A 139 -1.43 4.78 12.75
N GLU A 140 -0.98 4.14 13.84
CA GLU A 140 -0.04 4.76 14.80
C GLU A 140 1.31 5.08 14.16
N ALA A 141 1.81 4.24 13.26
CA ALA A 141 3.04 4.52 12.51
C ALA A 141 2.88 5.71 11.56
N LEU A 142 1.74 5.84 10.88
CA LEU A 142 1.44 7.01 10.06
C LEU A 142 1.32 8.29 10.90
N ALA A 143 0.71 8.22 12.08
CA ALA A 143 0.66 9.35 13.00
C ALA A 143 2.07 9.76 13.49
N GLU A 144 2.94 8.80 13.78
CA GLU A 144 4.34 9.08 14.10
C GLU A 144 5.09 9.70 12.91
N ALA A 145 4.85 9.21 11.69
CA ALA A 145 5.41 9.78 10.48
C ALA A 145 5.01 11.25 10.28
N GLN A 146 3.74 11.60 10.53
CA GLN A 146 3.27 12.99 10.50
C GLN A 146 4.01 13.85 11.53
N ARG A 147 4.14 13.34 12.77
CA ARG A 147 4.87 14.06 13.84
C ARG A 147 6.33 14.33 13.49
N LEU A 148 6.95 13.44 12.71
CA LEU A 148 8.32 13.56 12.23
C LEU A 148 8.47 14.41 10.96
N GLY A 149 7.35 14.85 10.33
CA GLY A 149 7.33 15.68 9.12
C GLY A 149 7.52 14.91 7.81
N LEU A 150 7.32 13.58 7.82
CA LEU A 150 7.35 12.78 6.60
C LEU A 150 6.13 13.09 5.72
N LEU A 151 6.27 12.83 4.43
CA LEU A 151 5.12 12.71 3.54
C LEU A 151 4.39 11.40 3.86
N THR A 152 3.09 11.49 4.15
CA THR A 152 2.29 10.33 4.56
C THR A 152 1.33 9.88 3.46
N VAL A 153 1.41 8.59 3.11
CA VAL A 153 0.56 7.94 2.11
C VAL A 153 -0.09 6.72 2.75
N GLY A 154 -1.41 6.68 2.81
CA GLY A 154 -2.20 5.55 3.29
C GLY A 154 -2.91 4.84 2.14
N LEU A 155 -2.86 3.51 2.12
CA LEU A 155 -3.63 2.66 1.21
C LEU A 155 -4.58 1.79 2.04
N ALA A 156 -5.88 1.92 1.81
CA ALA A 156 -6.91 1.23 2.56
C ALA A 156 -8.04 0.73 1.64
N GLY A 157 -8.88 -0.16 2.16
CA GLY A 157 -10.11 -0.60 1.52
C GLY A 157 -11.33 -0.31 2.38
N GLY A 158 -12.53 -0.71 1.90
CA GLY A 158 -13.80 -0.48 2.58
C GLY A 158 -14.14 0.98 2.70
N ASP A 159 -14.38 1.47 3.92
CA ASP A 159 -14.58 2.90 4.24
C ASP A 159 -13.29 3.62 4.65
N GLY A 160 -12.15 2.93 4.58
CA GLY A 160 -10.83 3.44 4.95
C GLY A 160 -10.60 3.57 6.46
N GLY A 161 -11.56 3.21 7.29
CA GLY A 161 -11.45 3.14 8.74
C GLY A 161 -10.83 4.38 9.41
N PRO A 162 -10.13 4.20 10.52
CA PRO A 162 -9.36 5.27 11.18
C PRO A 162 -8.30 5.92 10.29
N MET A 163 -7.71 5.17 9.34
CA MET A 163 -6.66 5.69 8.45
C MET A 163 -7.18 6.83 7.57
N ALA A 164 -8.39 6.70 6.99
CA ALA A 164 -8.99 7.75 6.17
C ALA A 164 -9.29 9.04 6.95
N ARG A 165 -9.45 8.93 8.28
CA ARG A 165 -9.72 10.05 9.19
C ARG A 165 -8.48 10.61 9.90
N ALA A 166 -7.31 10.03 9.63
CA ALA A 166 -6.07 10.41 10.32
C ALA A 166 -5.43 11.72 9.79
N GLY A 167 -6.02 12.36 8.78
CA GLY A 167 -5.50 13.62 8.22
C GLY A 167 -4.16 13.45 7.50
N LEU A 168 -3.93 12.30 6.85
CA LEU A 168 -2.74 12.03 6.05
C LEU A 168 -2.66 12.99 4.85
N ASP A 169 -1.45 13.24 4.34
CA ASP A 169 -1.26 14.01 3.11
C ASP A 169 -2.03 13.37 1.96
N PHE A 170 -1.92 12.04 1.83
CA PHE A 170 -2.69 11.25 0.88
C PHE A 170 -3.23 9.99 1.56
N CYS A 171 -4.52 9.72 1.38
CA CYS A 171 -5.14 8.45 1.72
C CYS A 171 -6.00 8.01 0.54
N PHE A 172 -5.70 6.82 0.01
CA PHE A 172 -6.41 6.20 -1.10
C PHE A 172 -7.24 5.04 -0.57
N VAL A 173 -8.56 5.12 -0.75
CA VAL A 173 -9.51 4.13 -0.25
C VAL A 173 -10.18 3.44 -1.42
N VAL A 174 -10.03 2.12 -1.50
CA VAL A 174 -10.71 1.28 -2.51
C VAL A 174 -12.05 0.84 -1.94
N GLU A 175 -13.14 1.41 -2.43
CA GLU A 175 -14.50 1.22 -1.90
C GLU A 175 -15.08 -0.17 -2.27
N THR A 176 -14.56 -1.23 -1.65
CA THR A 176 -15.06 -2.61 -1.74
C THR A 176 -14.70 -3.38 -0.48
N ASP A 177 -15.49 -4.40 -0.15
CA ASP A 177 -15.23 -5.33 0.95
C ASP A 177 -14.46 -6.60 0.49
N ASP A 178 -14.13 -6.72 -0.81
CA ASP A 178 -13.38 -7.85 -1.34
C ASP A 178 -11.87 -7.62 -1.13
N PRO A 179 -11.22 -8.31 -0.18
CA PRO A 179 -9.82 -8.06 0.16
C PRO A 179 -8.85 -8.37 -0.98
N LEU A 180 -9.22 -9.27 -1.89
CA LEU A 180 -8.38 -9.59 -3.03
C LEU A 180 -8.42 -8.47 -4.07
N VAL A 181 -9.59 -7.89 -4.31
CA VAL A 181 -9.74 -6.72 -5.22
C VAL A 181 -9.08 -5.49 -4.63
N ILE A 182 -9.17 -5.28 -3.31
CA ILE A 182 -8.45 -4.19 -2.62
C ILE A 182 -6.94 -4.33 -2.86
N GLN A 183 -6.38 -5.51 -2.63
CA GLN A 183 -4.95 -5.75 -2.80
C GLN A 183 -4.50 -5.57 -4.25
N GLU A 184 -5.24 -6.12 -5.23
CA GLU A 184 -4.98 -5.94 -6.67
C GLU A 184 -4.99 -4.46 -7.09
N THR A 185 -5.93 -3.68 -6.53
CA THR A 185 -6.02 -2.24 -6.80
C THR A 185 -4.86 -1.48 -6.15
N HIS A 186 -4.45 -1.84 -4.93
CA HIS A 186 -3.27 -1.27 -4.27
C HIS A 186 -2.00 -1.56 -5.07
N GLU A 187 -1.85 -2.80 -5.58
CA GLU A 187 -0.71 -3.18 -6.42
C GLU A 187 -0.66 -2.33 -7.69
N THR A 188 -1.76 -2.19 -8.39
CA THR A 188 -1.85 -1.31 -9.56
C THR A 188 -1.53 0.14 -9.19
N LEU A 189 -2.03 0.63 -8.05
CA LEU A 189 -1.79 2.00 -7.59
C LEU A 189 -0.30 2.27 -7.34
N TYR A 190 0.40 1.41 -6.60
CA TYR A 190 1.82 1.69 -6.35
C TYR A 190 2.70 1.49 -7.60
N HIS A 191 2.30 0.69 -8.60
CA HIS A 191 2.93 0.68 -9.92
C HIS A 191 2.73 2.01 -10.66
N VAL A 192 1.52 2.58 -10.63
CA VAL A 192 1.24 3.91 -11.19
C VAL A 192 2.04 4.99 -10.47
N LEU A 193 2.11 4.95 -9.13
CA LEU A 193 2.93 5.89 -8.35
C LEU A 193 4.41 5.78 -8.74
N TRP A 194 4.93 4.56 -8.87
CA TRP A 194 6.30 4.31 -9.31
C TRP A 194 6.57 4.88 -10.70
N GLU A 195 5.72 4.59 -11.67
CA GLU A 195 5.88 5.05 -13.06
C GLU A 195 5.87 6.58 -13.15
N LEU A 196 4.86 7.23 -12.54
CA LEU A 196 4.71 8.68 -12.62
C LEU A 196 5.79 9.43 -11.81
N VAL A 197 6.27 8.88 -10.69
CA VAL A 197 7.46 9.43 -10.02
C VAL A 197 8.65 9.49 -10.98
N HIS A 198 8.87 8.45 -11.78
CA HIS A 198 9.95 8.43 -12.76
C HIS A 198 9.72 9.40 -13.93
N VAL A 199 8.47 9.63 -14.34
CA VAL A 199 8.14 10.68 -15.32
C VAL A 199 8.56 12.06 -14.81
N PHE A 200 8.35 12.36 -13.52
CA PHE A 200 8.82 13.63 -12.94
C PHE A 200 10.34 13.74 -12.91
N PHE A 201 11.07 12.65 -12.71
CA PHE A 201 12.54 12.64 -12.80
C PHE A 201 13.05 12.84 -14.23
N GLU A 202 12.31 12.47 -15.24
CA GLU A 202 12.61 12.81 -16.66
C GLU A 202 12.37 14.30 -16.95
N HIS A 203 11.59 14.96 -16.11
CA HIS A 203 11.25 16.39 -16.19
C HIS A 203 11.65 17.16 -14.94
N GLU A 204 12.90 17.03 -14.47
CA GLU A 204 13.39 17.60 -13.20
C GLU A 204 13.09 19.08 -12.98
N ARG A 205 12.80 19.85 -14.05
CA ARG A 205 12.36 21.25 -13.93
C ARG A 205 11.09 21.41 -13.08
N LEU A 206 10.24 20.36 -13.03
CA LEU A 206 9.00 20.35 -12.29
C LEU A 206 9.21 20.07 -10.78
N LEU A 207 10.41 19.67 -10.39
CA LEU A 207 10.77 19.31 -9.01
C LEU A 207 11.51 20.44 -8.25
N ARG A 208 11.89 21.51 -8.96
CA ARG A 208 12.62 22.67 -8.42
C ARG A 208 11.74 23.68 -7.71
#